data_007280f27f2ff3048e5359e6cb5e735d
#
_entry.id   007280f27f2ff3048e5359e6cb5e735d
#
_cell.length_a   1.000
_cell.length_b   1.000
_cell.length_c   1.000
_cell.angle_alpha   90.00
_cell.angle_beta   90.00
_cell.angle_gamma   90.00
#
_symmetry.space_group_name_H-M   'P 1'
#
loop_
_entity.id
_entity.type
_entity.pdbx_description
1 polymer ?
#
loop_
_entity_poly.entity_id
_entity_poly.type
_entity_poly.pdbx_seq_one_letter_code
_entity_poly.pdbx_strand_id
1 'polypeptide(L)'
;ILSELKINFLKSEVITIGVDDLESTRIANLLNCKQGSFSIKYLGLPISTKKLTIAEWEPLYGKVANRVSPWRGRFLSSAARLILTNSSLSSLPIFTMGMFLLADGVHARLDTPRSRFFWKGARTKRKYHLVKWAAVCRPKKFGGLGVMNSILMNVALLTKWWWRLAQNESGLWADILRAKYFPEGNLFKAKTNGSTFWNGIQAVRPAFSVGAQFRVNNGKSTRFWLDHWWGQEPLWQSHPELYQLATDTNIFVADALRV
;
A
#
# COMPACT_ATOMS: atom_id res chain seq x y z
N ILE A 1 -26.06 -4.55 -30.82
CA ILE A 1 -25.95 -5.46 -29.64
C ILE A 1 -24.66 -6.25 -29.85
N LEU A 2 -23.61 -5.85 -29.15
CA LEU A 2 -22.25 -6.38 -29.36
C LEU A 2 -21.84 -7.47 -28.38
N SER A 3 -22.67 -7.79 -27.40
CA SER A 3 -22.42 -8.91 -26.50
C SER A 3 -23.74 -9.57 -26.12
N GLU A 4 -23.76 -10.88 -26.00
CA GLU A 4 -24.90 -11.67 -25.51
C GLU A 4 -25.06 -11.57 -23.98
N LEU A 5 -24.30 -10.69 -23.33
CA LEU A 5 -24.31 -10.48 -21.89
C LEU A 5 -25.57 -9.71 -21.47
N LYS A 6 -26.28 -10.25 -20.49
CA LYS A 6 -27.44 -9.59 -19.87
C LYS A 6 -27.05 -9.04 -18.49
N ILE A 7 -27.47 -7.80 -18.22
CA ILE A 7 -27.28 -7.18 -16.90
C ILE A 7 -28.19 -7.88 -15.90
N ASN A 8 -27.64 -8.31 -14.77
CA ASN A 8 -28.43 -8.82 -13.66
C ASN A 8 -28.75 -7.68 -12.69
N PHE A 9 -29.91 -7.06 -12.89
CA PHE A 9 -30.38 -5.92 -12.09
C PHE A 9 -30.53 -6.27 -10.60
N LEU A 10 -30.83 -7.52 -10.24
CA LEU A 10 -30.94 -7.95 -8.86
C LEU A 10 -29.60 -7.94 -8.11
N LYS A 11 -28.49 -8.03 -8.86
CA LYS A 11 -27.11 -7.98 -8.33
C LYS A 11 -26.45 -6.61 -8.56
N SER A 12 -27.13 -5.71 -9.23
CA SER A 12 -26.64 -4.36 -9.52
C SER A 12 -27.12 -3.38 -8.47
N GLU A 13 -26.28 -2.44 -8.11
CA GLU A 13 -26.59 -1.35 -7.18
C GLU A 13 -26.23 -0.03 -7.83
N VAL A 14 -27.07 0.98 -7.60
CA VAL A 14 -26.82 2.37 -8.03
C VAL A 14 -26.35 3.18 -6.86
N ILE A 15 -25.22 3.84 -7.03
CA ILE A 15 -24.65 4.73 -6.01
C ILE A 15 -24.55 6.11 -6.63
N THR A 16 -25.29 7.04 -6.09
CA THR A 16 -25.34 8.43 -6.52
C THR A 16 -24.36 9.28 -5.71
N ILE A 17 -23.77 10.29 -6.34
CA ILE A 17 -22.85 11.23 -5.71
C ILE A 17 -23.30 12.65 -6.06
N GLY A 18 -23.51 13.48 -5.02
CA GLY A 18 -23.87 14.89 -5.21
C GLY A 18 -25.31 15.15 -5.60
N VAL A 19 -26.20 14.16 -5.40
CA VAL A 19 -27.66 14.28 -5.58
C VAL A 19 -28.36 14.01 -4.25
N ASP A 20 -29.56 14.55 -4.12
CA ASP A 20 -30.42 14.31 -2.95
C ASP A 20 -31.02 12.89 -2.95
N ASP A 21 -31.60 12.50 -1.81
CA ASP A 21 -32.15 11.15 -1.62
C ASP A 21 -33.38 10.89 -2.53
N LEU A 22 -34.14 11.93 -2.86
CA LEU A 22 -35.33 11.81 -3.72
C LEU A 22 -34.91 11.48 -5.15
N GLU A 23 -33.97 12.22 -5.71
CA GLU A 23 -33.46 11.98 -7.05
C GLU A 23 -32.64 10.68 -7.11
N SER A 24 -31.91 10.33 -6.05
CA SER A 24 -31.23 9.05 -5.94
C SER A 24 -32.21 7.86 -6.04
N THR A 25 -33.32 7.94 -5.33
CA THR A 25 -34.41 6.93 -5.38
C THR A 25 -35.04 6.85 -6.77
N ARG A 26 -35.25 8.00 -7.41
CA ARG A 26 -35.80 8.07 -8.78
C ARG A 26 -34.87 7.38 -9.78
N ILE A 27 -33.57 7.66 -9.71
CA ILE A 27 -32.59 7.03 -10.59
C ILE A 27 -32.52 5.52 -10.35
N ALA A 28 -32.56 5.06 -9.10
CA ALA A 28 -32.53 3.65 -8.75
C ALA A 28 -33.77 2.90 -9.31
N ASN A 29 -34.96 3.51 -9.21
CA ASN A 29 -36.21 2.98 -9.78
C ASN A 29 -36.16 2.96 -11.32
N LEU A 30 -35.63 4.02 -11.95
CA LEU A 30 -35.50 4.09 -13.41
C LEU A 30 -34.59 2.98 -13.95
N LEU A 31 -33.49 2.69 -13.23
CA LEU A 31 -32.52 1.66 -13.61
C LEU A 31 -32.90 0.27 -13.09
N ASN A 32 -34.01 0.14 -12.37
CA ASN A 32 -34.47 -1.10 -11.73
C ASN A 32 -33.38 -1.78 -10.90
N CYS A 33 -32.60 -0.98 -10.16
CA CYS A 33 -31.51 -1.41 -9.33
C CYS A 33 -31.73 -1.02 -7.87
N LYS A 34 -31.06 -1.71 -6.94
CA LYS A 34 -31.06 -1.30 -5.53
C LYS A 34 -30.24 -0.02 -5.36
N GLN A 35 -30.69 0.86 -4.47
CA GLN A 35 -29.90 1.99 -4.02
C GLN A 35 -28.80 1.48 -3.07
N GLY A 36 -27.56 1.71 -3.45
CA GLY A 36 -26.38 1.40 -2.65
C GLY A 36 -25.83 2.62 -1.95
N SER A 37 -24.98 2.39 -0.97
CA SER A 37 -24.24 3.44 -0.26
C SER A 37 -22.72 3.18 -0.29
N PHE A 38 -21.90 4.23 -0.13
CA PHE A 38 -20.50 4.03 0.20
C PHE A 38 -20.41 3.42 1.62
N SER A 39 -19.65 2.33 1.91
CA SER A 39 -18.45 1.87 1.19
C SER A 39 -18.76 0.68 0.28
N ILE A 40 -18.24 0.71 -0.91
CA ILE A 40 -18.40 -0.33 -1.92
C ILE A 40 -17.26 -1.34 -1.81
N LYS A 41 -17.57 -2.62 -2.00
CA LYS A 41 -16.53 -3.65 -2.15
C LYS A 41 -16.26 -3.90 -3.63
N TYR A 42 -15.11 -3.45 -4.13
CA TYR A 42 -14.70 -3.67 -5.52
C TYR A 42 -13.46 -4.58 -5.57
N LEU A 43 -13.56 -5.71 -6.25
CA LEU A 43 -12.50 -6.73 -6.35
C LEU A 43 -11.90 -7.13 -4.98
N GLY A 44 -12.74 -7.08 -3.95
CA GLY A 44 -12.36 -7.43 -2.58
C GLY A 44 -11.69 -6.31 -1.78
N LEU A 45 -11.56 -5.11 -2.35
CA LEU A 45 -11.10 -3.90 -1.68
C LEU A 45 -12.30 -3.03 -1.28
N PRO A 46 -12.28 -2.42 -0.08
CA PRO A 46 -13.26 -1.43 0.30
C PRO A 46 -12.94 -0.09 -0.40
N ILE A 47 -13.90 0.44 -1.15
CA ILE A 47 -13.82 1.79 -1.73
C ILE A 47 -14.70 2.70 -0.88
N SER A 48 -14.11 3.71 -0.27
CA SER A 48 -14.79 4.67 0.58
C SER A 48 -14.32 6.09 0.25
N THR A 49 -15.21 7.07 0.44
CA THR A 49 -14.90 8.49 0.36
C THR A 49 -14.11 9.00 1.58
N LYS A 50 -14.13 8.24 2.70
CA LYS A 50 -13.45 8.57 3.94
C LYS A 50 -12.33 7.56 4.23
N LYS A 51 -11.38 7.96 5.10
CA LYS A 51 -10.35 7.04 5.60
C LYS A 51 -11.04 5.92 6.38
N LEU A 52 -10.70 4.68 6.01
CA LEU A 52 -11.26 3.49 6.66
C LEU A 52 -10.78 3.35 8.11
N THR A 53 -11.70 3.05 9.00
CA THR A 53 -11.42 2.72 10.39
C THR A 53 -10.87 1.30 10.53
N ILE A 54 -10.27 0.99 11.70
CA ILE A 54 -9.75 -0.36 11.96
C ILE A 54 -10.87 -1.43 11.86
N ALA A 55 -12.10 -1.09 12.23
CA ALA A 55 -13.24 -2.01 12.18
C ALA A 55 -13.67 -2.34 10.74
N GLU A 56 -13.58 -1.39 9.82
CA GLU A 56 -13.97 -1.60 8.42
C GLU A 56 -13.04 -2.56 7.67
N TRP A 57 -11.89 -2.91 8.25
CA TRP A 57 -10.99 -3.95 7.74
C TRP A 57 -11.37 -5.37 8.18
N GLU A 58 -12.51 -5.54 8.89
CA GLU A 58 -12.99 -6.87 9.35
C GLU A 58 -13.03 -7.93 8.24
N PRO A 59 -13.45 -7.64 7.00
CA PRO A 59 -13.41 -8.63 5.92
C PRO A 59 -12.00 -9.16 5.61
N LEU A 60 -10.96 -8.32 5.83
CA LEU A 60 -9.57 -8.75 5.66
C LEU A 60 -9.12 -9.67 6.80
N TYR A 61 -9.48 -9.32 8.05
CA TYR A 61 -9.18 -10.16 9.21
C TYR A 61 -9.89 -11.51 9.13
N GLY A 62 -11.16 -11.50 8.71
CA GLY A 62 -11.96 -12.70 8.49
C GLY A 62 -11.33 -13.65 7.47
N LYS A 63 -10.75 -13.13 6.38
CA LYS A 63 -10.01 -13.97 5.41
C LYS A 63 -8.85 -14.72 6.08
N VAL A 64 -8.07 -14.04 6.92
CA VAL A 64 -6.93 -14.66 7.61
C VAL A 64 -7.42 -15.67 8.66
N ALA A 65 -8.43 -15.32 9.46
CA ALA A 65 -9.01 -16.19 10.47
C ALA A 65 -9.62 -17.46 9.86
N ASN A 66 -10.40 -17.32 8.80
CA ASN A 66 -11.03 -18.43 8.07
C ASN A 66 -10.00 -19.35 7.41
N ARG A 67 -8.85 -18.82 6.99
CA ARG A 67 -7.77 -19.63 6.43
C ARG A 67 -7.09 -20.49 7.49
N VAL A 68 -6.97 -19.99 8.70
CA VAL A 68 -6.37 -20.71 9.84
C VAL A 68 -7.33 -21.75 10.43
N SER A 69 -8.63 -21.46 10.45
CA SER A 69 -9.65 -22.26 11.12
C SER A 69 -9.63 -23.76 10.76
N PRO A 70 -9.53 -24.19 9.48
CA PRO A 70 -9.48 -25.61 9.13
C PRO A 70 -8.13 -26.27 9.46
N TRP A 71 -7.06 -25.50 9.69
CA TRP A 71 -5.75 -26.04 9.96
C TRP A 71 -5.61 -26.49 11.40
N ARG A 72 -5.79 -27.78 11.63
CA ARG A 72 -5.57 -28.39 12.95
C ARG A 72 -4.08 -28.47 13.25
N GLY A 73 -3.50 -27.34 13.63
CA GLY A 73 -2.04 -27.16 13.80
C GLY A 73 -1.38 -28.07 14.85
N ARG A 74 -2.16 -28.87 15.61
CA ARG A 74 -1.58 -29.86 16.52
C ARG A 74 -0.84 -31.00 15.81
N PHE A 75 -1.19 -31.26 14.53
CA PHE A 75 -0.54 -32.29 13.70
C PHE A 75 0.61 -31.72 12.87
N LEU A 76 0.83 -30.42 12.93
CA LEU A 76 1.88 -29.74 12.16
C LEU A 76 3.10 -29.47 13.05
N SER A 77 4.28 -29.79 12.52
CA SER A 77 5.54 -29.39 13.12
C SER A 77 5.70 -27.86 13.14
N SER A 78 6.61 -27.33 13.94
CA SER A 78 6.92 -25.88 13.97
C SER A 78 7.41 -25.38 12.61
N ALA A 79 8.18 -26.21 11.89
CA ALA A 79 8.66 -25.90 10.54
C ALA A 79 7.49 -25.82 9.54
N ALA A 80 6.56 -26.77 9.56
CA ALA A 80 5.38 -26.75 8.71
C ALA A 80 4.50 -25.52 8.97
N ARG A 81 4.31 -25.14 10.24
CA ARG A 81 3.59 -23.92 10.60
C ARG A 81 4.28 -22.66 10.11
N LEU A 82 5.63 -22.60 10.17
CA LEU A 82 6.39 -21.49 9.62
C LEU A 82 6.18 -21.34 8.12
N ILE A 83 6.27 -22.46 7.39
CA ILE A 83 6.03 -22.48 5.93
C ILE A 83 4.62 -21.96 5.62
N LEU A 84 3.59 -22.50 6.27
CA LEU A 84 2.20 -22.06 6.03
C LEU A 84 1.94 -20.59 6.44
N THR A 85 2.59 -20.13 7.50
CA THR A 85 2.52 -18.71 7.89
C THR A 85 3.07 -17.82 6.77
N ASN A 86 4.20 -18.18 6.18
CA ASN A 86 4.81 -17.39 5.11
C ASN A 86 4.08 -17.52 3.78
N SER A 87 3.80 -18.74 3.33
CA SER A 87 3.26 -18.99 1.99
C SER A 87 1.78 -18.65 1.86
N SER A 88 0.99 -18.88 2.91
CA SER A 88 -0.46 -18.72 2.84
C SER A 88 -0.98 -17.52 3.64
N LEU A 89 -0.66 -17.43 4.94
CA LEU A 89 -1.23 -16.36 5.75
C LEU A 89 -0.64 -14.98 5.43
N SER A 90 0.64 -14.92 5.10
CA SER A 90 1.32 -13.69 4.76
C SER A 90 0.91 -13.15 3.38
N SER A 91 0.48 -14.01 2.46
CA SER A 91 0.07 -13.59 1.11
C SER A 91 -1.33 -12.95 1.07
N LEU A 92 -2.22 -13.28 2.01
CA LEU A 92 -3.61 -12.81 2.00
C LEU A 92 -3.78 -11.28 1.99
N PRO A 93 -3.02 -10.49 2.79
CA PRO A 93 -3.16 -9.04 2.80
C PRO A 93 -2.36 -8.33 1.70
N ILE A 94 -1.51 -9.01 0.93
CA ILE A 94 -0.58 -8.38 -0.04
C ILE A 94 -1.32 -7.50 -1.05
N PHE A 95 -2.43 -7.97 -1.59
CA PHE A 95 -3.22 -7.20 -2.56
C PHE A 95 -3.75 -5.89 -1.95
N THR A 96 -4.29 -5.98 -0.74
CA THR A 96 -4.78 -4.81 0.01
C THR A 96 -3.64 -3.85 0.36
N MET A 97 -2.51 -4.38 0.82
CA MET A 97 -1.30 -3.61 1.14
C MET A 97 -0.67 -2.92 -0.07
N GLY A 98 -0.89 -3.45 -1.27
CA GLY A 98 -0.44 -2.82 -2.52
C GLY A 98 -1.25 -1.59 -2.91
N MET A 99 -2.43 -1.38 -2.32
CA MET A 99 -3.34 -0.27 -2.63
C MET A 99 -3.53 0.71 -1.46
N PHE A 100 -3.36 0.26 -0.22
CA PHE A 100 -3.60 1.07 0.97
C PHE A 100 -2.42 1.01 1.94
N LEU A 101 -2.06 2.16 2.49
CA LEU A 101 -1.19 2.22 3.66
C LEU A 101 -2.04 1.91 4.89
N LEU A 102 -1.85 0.71 5.41
CA LEU A 102 -2.61 0.22 6.56
C LEU A 102 -2.06 0.84 7.85
N ALA A 103 -2.95 1.16 8.79
CA ALA A 103 -2.57 1.66 10.10
C ALA A 103 -1.95 0.53 10.96
N ASP A 104 -1.11 0.90 11.94
CA ASP A 104 -0.45 -0.06 12.84
C ASP A 104 -1.42 -1.00 13.55
N GLY A 105 -2.59 -0.49 13.96
CA GLY A 105 -3.65 -1.31 14.55
C GLY A 105 -4.20 -2.39 13.61
N VAL A 106 -4.21 -2.14 12.29
CA VAL A 106 -4.59 -3.13 11.27
C VAL A 106 -3.51 -4.21 11.18
N HIS A 107 -2.24 -3.81 11.12
CA HIS A 107 -1.11 -4.74 11.11
C HIS A 107 -1.10 -5.63 12.36
N ALA A 108 -1.32 -5.06 13.53
CA ALA A 108 -1.41 -5.81 14.79
C ALA A 108 -2.53 -6.86 14.78
N ARG A 109 -3.70 -6.51 14.21
CA ARG A 109 -4.81 -7.46 14.03
C ARG A 109 -4.51 -8.56 13.01
N LEU A 110 -3.78 -8.28 11.94
CA LEU A 110 -3.32 -9.27 10.98
C LEU A 110 -2.26 -10.20 11.56
N ASP A 111 -1.36 -9.68 12.39
CA ASP A 111 -0.29 -10.45 13.00
C ASP A 111 -0.77 -11.35 14.15
N THR A 112 -1.85 -11.00 14.82
CA THR A 112 -2.42 -11.80 15.91
C THR A 112 -2.74 -13.25 15.50
N PRO A 113 -3.54 -13.53 14.46
CA PRO A 113 -3.81 -14.90 14.03
C PRO A 113 -2.57 -15.59 13.46
N ARG A 114 -1.67 -14.89 12.76
CA ARG A 114 -0.40 -15.42 12.22
C ARG A 114 0.51 -15.90 13.34
N SER A 115 0.73 -15.06 14.34
CA SER A 115 1.53 -15.37 15.53
C SER A 115 0.90 -16.51 16.35
N ARG A 116 -0.41 -16.46 16.59
CA ARG A 116 -1.11 -17.53 17.29
C ARG A 116 -0.98 -18.88 16.60
N PHE A 117 -1.15 -18.92 15.28
CA PHE A 117 -1.00 -20.15 14.51
C PHE A 117 0.44 -20.69 14.57
N PHE A 118 1.43 -19.82 14.42
CA PHE A 118 2.84 -20.21 14.50
C PHE A 118 3.18 -20.83 15.86
N TRP A 119 2.80 -20.16 16.96
CA TRP A 119 3.19 -20.59 18.31
C TRP A 119 2.35 -21.73 18.86
N LYS A 120 1.03 -21.66 18.71
CA LYS A 120 0.11 -22.57 19.37
C LYS A 120 -0.37 -23.71 18.48
N GLY A 121 -0.41 -23.50 17.17
CA GLY A 121 -1.21 -24.32 16.28
C GLY A 121 -2.70 -24.30 16.70
N ALA A 122 -3.37 -25.44 16.70
CA ALA A 122 -4.78 -25.57 17.16
C ALA A 122 -4.94 -25.79 18.67
N ARG A 123 -3.90 -25.64 19.48
CA ARG A 123 -3.99 -25.88 20.93
C ARG A 123 -4.66 -24.70 21.62
N THR A 124 -5.62 -24.99 22.50
CA THR A 124 -6.35 -23.99 23.29
C THR A 124 -5.54 -23.45 24.48
N LYS A 125 -4.61 -24.26 25.03
CA LYS A 125 -3.77 -23.86 26.17
C LYS A 125 -2.83 -22.73 25.82
N ARG A 126 -2.73 -21.70 26.69
CA ARG A 126 -1.74 -20.63 26.58
C ARG A 126 -0.32 -21.23 26.64
N LYS A 127 0.49 -20.94 25.61
CA LYS A 127 1.93 -21.18 25.65
C LYS A 127 2.64 -19.85 25.82
N TYR A 128 3.68 -19.84 26.64
CA TYR A 128 4.58 -18.71 26.71
C TYR A 128 5.29 -18.53 25.38
N HIS A 129 5.31 -17.30 24.88
CA HIS A 129 6.08 -16.91 23.70
C HIS A 129 7.45 -16.45 24.21
N LEU A 130 8.46 -17.27 24.00
CA LEU A 130 9.84 -16.99 24.44
C LEU A 130 10.46 -15.81 23.69
N VAL A 131 9.94 -15.50 22.51
CA VAL A 131 10.49 -14.48 21.61
C VAL A 131 9.35 -13.59 21.10
N LYS A 132 9.60 -12.27 21.04
CA LYS A 132 8.66 -11.29 20.46
C LYS A 132 8.43 -11.59 18.99
N TRP A 133 7.20 -11.39 18.50
CA TRP A 133 6.83 -11.62 17.10
C TRP A 133 7.71 -10.82 16.13
N ALA A 134 8.03 -9.57 16.47
CA ALA A 134 8.94 -8.74 15.68
C ALA A 134 10.33 -9.37 15.49
N ALA A 135 10.85 -10.12 16.47
CA ALA A 135 12.12 -10.81 16.33
C ALA A 135 12.01 -12.05 15.41
N VAL A 136 10.88 -12.74 15.44
CA VAL A 136 10.58 -13.83 14.48
C VAL A 136 10.53 -13.30 13.03
N CYS A 137 10.03 -12.08 12.85
CA CYS A 137 9.95 -11.43 11.53
C CYS A 137 11.28 -10.87 11.01
N ARG A 138 12.35 -10.85 11.80
CA ARG A 138 13.68 -10.43 11.32
C ARG A 138 14.19 -11.36 10.20
N PRO A 139 14.99 -10.84 9.26
CA PRO A 139 15.69 -11.67 8.30
C PRO A 139 16.55 -12.74 8.98
N LYS A 140 16.70 -13.90 8.34
CA LYS A 140 17.50 -15.02 8.90
C LYS A 140 18.93 -14.62 9.23
N LYS A 141 19.56 -13.77 8.41
CA LYS A 141 20.90 -13.24 8.64
C LYS A 141 21.05 -12.41 9.92
N PHE A 142 19.92 -11.94 10.48
CA PHE A 142 19.87 -11.18 11.73
C PHE A 142 19.20 -11.95 12.88
N GLY A 143 19.21 -13.30 12.81
CA GLY A 143 18.72 -14.17 13.86
C GLY A 143 17.20 -14.35 13.91
N GLY A 144 16.45 -13.89 12.91
CA GLY A 144 15.02 -14.14 12.78
C GLY A 144 14.69 -15.41 11.99
N LEU A 145 13.40 -15.72 11.85
CA LEU A 145 12.91 -16.82 11.01
C LEU A 145 12.51 -16.38 9.61
N GLY A 146 12.62 -15.09 9.29
CA GLY A 146 12.24 -14.54 7.99
C GLY A 146 10.73 -14.57 7.72
N VAL A 147 9.91 -14.51 8.76
CA VAL A 147 8.48 -14.29 8.59
C VAL A 147 8.27 -12.89 8.06
N MET A 148 7.41 -12.76 7.04
CA MET A 148 7.12 -11.47 6.42
C MET A 148 6.64 -10.45 7.46
N ASN A 149 7.37 -9.34 7.60
CA ASN A 149 6.93 -8.19 8.36
C ASN A 149 5.88 -7.43 7.54
N SER A 150 4.65 -7.37 8.05
CA SER A 150 3.52 -6.78 7.32
C SER A 150 3.66 -5.26 7.11
N ILE A 151 4.27 -4.54 8.06
CA ILE A 151 4.51 -3.09 7.95
C ILE A 151 5.53 -2.81 6.84
N LEU A 152 6.69 -3.46 6.90
CA LEU A 152 7.74 -3.26 5.89
C LEU A 152 7.29 -3.69 4.50
N MET A 153 6.51 -4.78 4.40
CA MET A 153 5.95 -5.24 3.13
C MET A 153 4.95 -4.22 2.56
N ASN A 154 4.10 -3.63 3.40
CA ASN A 154 3.15 -2.61 2.97
C ASN A 154 3.87 -1.37 2.40
N VAL A 155 4.91 -0.89 3.10
CA VAL A 155 5.75 0.22 2.62
C VAL A 155 6.39 -0.16 1.28
N ALA A 156 7.00 -1.33 1.17
CA ALA A 156 7.66 -1.77 -0.07
C ALA A 156 6.69 -1.87 -1.26
N LEU A 157 5.47 -2.41 -1.03
CA LEU A 157 4.46 -2.52 -2.08
C LEU A 157 3.95 -1.17 -2.57
N LEU A 158 3.79 -0.19 -1.67
CA LEU A 158 3.40 1.17 -2.04
C LEU A 158 4.56 1.95 -2.69
N THR A 159 5.79 1.74 -2.25
CA THR A 159 6.99 2.34 -2.86
C THR A 159 7.14 1.94 -4.33
N LYS A 160 6.66 0.76 -4.73
CA LYS A 160 6.61 0.32 -6.12
C LYS A 160 5.87 1.31 -7.04
N TRP A 161 4.84 2.01 -6.55
CA TRP A 161 4.11 3.01 -7.35
C TRP A 161 4.98 4.22 -7.68
N TRP A 162 5.81 4.68 -6.74
CA TRP A 162 6.81 5.71 -6.99
C TRP A 162 7.81 5.28 -8.04
N TRP A 163 8.29 4.04 -7.95
CA TRP A 163 9.20 3.46 -8.93
C TRP A 163 8.61 3.47 -10.34
N ARG A 164 7.37 3.00 -10.49
CA ARG A 164 6.65 2.98 -11.78
C ARG A 164 6.43 4.39 -12.34
N LEU A 165 6.07 5.35 -11.48
CA LEU A 165 5.94 6.76 -11.86
C LEU A 165 7.27 7.36 -12.29
N ALA A 166 8.35 7.07 -11.59
CA ALA A 166 9.71 7.56 -11.89
C ALA A 166 10.25 6.99 -13.21
N GLN A 167 9.88 5.76 -13.58
CA GLN A 167 10.20 5.14 -14.86
C GLN A 167 9.31 5.64 -16.02
N ASN A 168 8.41 6.59 -15.78
CA ASN A 168 7.46 7.07 -16.78
C ASN A 168 6.61 5.95 -17.41
N GLU A 169 6.30 4.91 -16.63
CA GLU A 169 5.43 3.83 -17.10
C GLU A 169 4.13 4.41 -17.66
N SER A 170 3.72 3.96 -18.84
CA SER A 170 2.50 4.40 -19.51
C SER A 170 1.30 3.61 -18.99
N GLY A 171 0.10 4.22 -19.10
CA GLY A 171 -1.17 3.57 -18.78
C GLY A 171 -2.15 4.51 -18.11
N LEU A 172 -3.43 4.21 -18.24
CA LEU A 172 -4.53 5.05 -17.74
C LEU A 172 -4.36 5.46 -16.27
N TRP A 173 -3.90 4.57 -15.40
CA TRP A 173 -3.65 4.87 -14.00
C TRP A 173 -2.58 5.95 -13.81
N ALA A 174 -1.50 5.89 -14.61
CA ALA A 174 -0.40 6.83 -14.54
C ALA A 174 -0.82 8.20 -15.07
N ASP A 175 -1.59 8.22 -16.17
CA ASP A 175 -2.09 9.46 -16.78
C ASP A 175 -3.07 10.18 -15.84
N ILE A 176 -3.97 9.44 -15.18
CA ILE A 176 -4.88 9.99 -14.16
C ILE A 176 -4.09 10.57 -12.98
N LEU A 177 -3.08 9.83 -12.47
CA LEU A 177 -2.27 10.33 -11.36
C LEU A 177 -1.48 11.58 -11.77
N ARG A 178 -0.87 11.58 -12.95
CA ARG A 178 -0.13 12.74 -13.46
C ARG A 178 -1.03 13.95 -13.64
N ALA A 179 -2.15 13.82 -14.34
CA ALA A 179 -3.08 14.91 -14.55
C ALA A 179 -3.62 15.48 -13.23
N LYS A 180 -3.89 14.63 -12.23
CA LYS A 180 -4.49 15.07 -10.97
C LYS A 180 -3.49 15.63 -9.98
N TYR A 181 -2.29 15.04 -9.88
CA TYR A 181 -1.37 15.28 -8.77
C TYR A 181 -0.05 15.92 -9.18
N PHE A 182 0.28 16.00 -10.48
CA PHE A 182 1.52 16.59 -10.98
C PHE A 182 1.24 17.77 -11.94
N PRO A 183 0.76 18.92 -11.44
CA PRO A 183 0.31 20.02 -12.29
C PRO A 183 1.40 20.57 -13.23
N GLU A 184 2.67 20.47 -12.84
CA GLU A 184 3.81 20.91 -13.63
C GLU A 184 4.54 19.75 -14.33
N GLY A 185 3.94 18.55 -14.39
CA GLY A 185 4.59 17.34 -14.90
C GLY A 185 5.79 16.85 -14.08
N ASN A 186 6.12 17.55 -12.99
CA ASN A 186 7.28 17.25 -12.16
C ASN A 186 6.89 16.30 -11.02
N LEU A 187 7.52 15.12 -10.99
CA LEU A 187 7.29 14.08 -9.97
C LEU A 187 7.53 14.60 -8.54
N PHE A 188 8.40 15.58 -8.37
CA PHE A 188 8.81 16.09 -7.07
C PHE A 188 7.94 17.22 -6.54
N LYS A 189 7.20 17.90 -7.42
CA LYS A 189 6.23 18.96 -7.07
C LYS A 189 4.80 18.44 -7.01
N ALA A 190 4.62 17.18 -6.62
CA ALA A 190 3.33 16.56 -6.51
C ALA A 190 2.47 17.18 -5.40
N LYS A 191 1.16 17.29 -5.64
CA LYS A 191 0.21 17.72 -4.60
C LYS A 191 0.29 16.78 -3.40
N THR A 192 0.33 17.34 -2.19
CA THR A 192 0.49 16.57 -0.95
C THR A 192 -0.80 15.88 -0.51
N ASN A 193 -1.97 16.46 -0.79
CA ASN A 193 -3.26 15.98 -0.37
C ASN A 193 -4.06 15.37 -1.54
N GLY A 194 -4.77 14.29 -1.27
CA GLY A 194 -5.59 13.62 -2.29
C GLY A 194 -6.40 12.45 -1.75
N SER A 195 -6.66 11.49 -2.62
CA SER A 195 -7.38 10.26 -2.24
C SER A 195 -6.60 9.46 -1.18
N THR A 196 -7.28 8.55 -0.48
CA THR A 196 -6.65 7.65 0.50
C THR A 196 -5.47 6.88 -0.10
N PHE A 197 -5.60 6.44 -1.35
CA PHE A 197 -4.52 5.80 -2.10
C PHE A 197 -3.33 6.74 -2.30
N TRP A 198 -3.59 7.97 -2.78
CA TRP A 198 -2.53 8.94 -3.02
C TRP A 198 -1.81 9.36 -1.72
N ASN A 199 -2.56 9.60 -0.66
CA ASN A 199 -1.98 9.92 0.65
C ASN A 199 -1.10 8.79 1.17
N GLY A 200 -1.49 7.53 0.94
CA GLY A 200 -0.68 6.35 1.27
C GLY A 200 0.64 6.30 0.48
N ILE A 201 0.60 6.59 -0.82
CA ILE A 201 1.80 6.67 -1.67
C ILE A 201 2.71 7.82 -1.20
N GLN A 202 2.15 8.99 -0.92
CA GLN A 202 2.92 10.14 -0.42
C GLN A 202 3.62 9.83 0.91
N ALA A 203 2.96 9.15 1.82
CA ALA A 203 3.54 8.80 3.12
C ALA A 203 4.76 7.86 3.01
N VAL A 204 4.85 7.04 1.97
CA VAL A 204 6.00 6.15 1.74
C VAL A 204 7.08 6.75 0.83
N ARG A 205 6.89 7.97 0.35
CA ARG A 205 7.85 8.66 -0.51
C ARG A 205 9.27 8.76 0.09
N PRO A 206 9.46 9.04 1.39
CA PRO A 206 10.80 9.02 2.00
C PRO A 206 11.52 7.69 1.84
N ALA A 207 10.81 6.56 1.98
CA ALA A 207 11.38 5.23 1.77
C ALA A 207 11.84 5.02 0.32
N PHE A 208 11.09 5.55 -0.67
CA PHE A 208 11.51 5.57 -2.06
C PHE A 208 12.79 6.40 -2.26
N SER A 209 12.82 7.61 -1.72
CA SER A 209 13.97 8.53 -1.89
C SER A 209 15.29 7.96 -1.33
N VAL A 210 15.21 7.23 -0.20
CA VAL A 210 16.39 6.56 0.39
C VAL A 210 16.83 5.33 -0.43
N GLY A 211 15.88 4.59 -0.99
CA GLY A 211 16.16 3.34 -1.71
C GLY A 211 16.42 3.51 -3.20
N ALA A 212 16.10 4.66 -3.80
CA ALA A 212 16.23 4.92 -5.22
C ALA A 212 17.52 5.67 -5.53
N GLN A 213 18.38 5.08 -6.36
CA GLN A 213 19.53 5.78 -6.93
C GLN A 213 19.20 6.23 -8.35
N PHE A 214 19.39 7.52 -8.63
CA PHE A 214 19.13 8.10 -9.93
C PHE A 214 20.38 8.04 -10.80
N ARG A 215 20.25 7.45 -11.97
CA ARG A 215 21.30 7.52 -13.00
C ARG A 215 21.06 8.79 -13.81
N VAL A 216 21.96 9.75 -13.67
CA VAL A 216 21.87 11.02 -14.39
C VAL A 216 22.17 10.79 -15.88
N ASN A 217 21.25 11.23 -16.73
CA ASN A 217 21.46 11.28 -18.18
C ASN A 217 21.68 12.73 -18.62
N ASN A 218 20.59 13.46 -18.94
CA ASN A 218 20.69 14.88 -19.32
C ASN A 218 20.55 15.85 -18.14
N GLY A 219 20.39 15.36 -16.93
CA GLY A 219 20.27 16.12 -15.68
C GLY A 219 18.99 16.94 -15.50
N LYS A 220 18.07 16.97 -16.48
CA LYS A 220 16.85 17.81 -16.45
C LYS A 220 15.76 17.27 -15.51
N SER A 221 15.82 16.03 -15.10
CA SER A 221 14.85 15.36 -14.25
C SER A 221 15.40 14.96 -12.88
N THR A 222 16.68 15.24 -12.60
CA THR A 222 17.35 14.86 -11.35
C THR A 222 17.71 16.12 -10.59
N ARG A 223 17.24 16.23 -9.34
CA ARG A 223 17.56 17.39 -8.48
C ARG A 223 18.95 17.24 -7.89
N PHE A 224 19.71 18.33 -7.93
CA PHE A 224 21.09 18.36 -7.49
C PHE A 224 21.24 17.96 -6.02
N TRP A 225 20.48 18.58 -5.14
CA TRP A 225 20.61 18.38 -3.70
C TRP A 225 19.84 17.19 -3.16
N LEU A 226 18.61 16.95 -3.65
CA LEU A 226 17.63 16.13 -2.97
C LEU A 226 17.57 14.69 -3.49
N ASP A 227 18.03 14.43 -4.71
CA ASP A 227 18.01 13.09 -5.28
C ASP A 227 19.34 12.37 -5.05
N HIS A 228 19.25 11.06 -4.86
CA HIS A 228 20.46 10.24 -4.72
C HIS A 228 21.00 9.89 -6.10
N TRP A 229 21.85 10.73 -6.65
CA TRP A 229 22.45 10.57 -7.98
C TRP A 229 23.99 10.48 -7.92
N TRP A 230 24.60 10.89 -6.83
CA TRP A 230 26.05 10.85 -6.61
C TRP A 230 26.35 10.37 -5.21
N GLY A 231 27.45 9.59 -5.04
CA GLY A 231 27.90 9.11 -3.74
C GLY A 231 27.04 7.98 -3.16
N GLN A 232 27.00 7.89 -1.83
CA GLN A 232 26.26 6.88 -1.05
C GLN A 232 24.90 7.38 -0.58
N GLU A 233 24.69 8.68 -0.57
CA GLU A 233 23.48 9.36 -0.06
C GLU A 233 23.24 10.68 -0.80
N PRO A 234 22.06 11.28 -0.75
CA PRO A 234 21.77 12.58 -1.35
C PRO A 234 22.68 13.68 -0.83
N LEU A 235 23.05 14.64 -1.68
CA LEU A 235 24.03 15.70 -1.36
C LEU A 235 23.60 16.56 -0.14
N TRP A 236 22.32 16.77 0.06
CA TRP A 236 21.85 17.53 1.25
C TRP A 236 22.16 16.82 2.57
N GLN A 237 22.32 15.50 2.57
CA GLN A 237 22.70 14.73 3.78
C GLN A 237 24.22 14.67 3.95
N SER A 238 24.96 14.48 2.85
CA SER A 238 26.41 14.42 2.90
C SER A 238 27.07 15.78 3.08
N HIS A 239 26.41 16.87 2.63
CA HIS A 239 26.93 18.23 2.67
C HIS A 239 25.87 19.22 3.20
N PRO A 240 25.42 19.07 4.46
CA PRO A 240 24.31 19.87 5.02
C PRO A 240 24.66 21.37 5.10
N GLU A 241 25.93 21.72 5.32
CA GLU A 241 26.39 23.12 5.39
C GLU A 241 26.24 23.81 4.03
N LEU A 242 26.65 23.15 2.95
CA LEU A 242 26.48 23.70 1.60
C LEU A 242 25.01 23.76 1.18
N TYR A 243 24.20 22.81 1.60
CA TYR A 243 22.76 22.82 1.34
C TYR A 243 22.06 24.01 1.98
N GLN A 244 22.48 24.43 3.19
CA GLN A 244 21.92 25.61 3.87
C GLN A 244 22.29 26.92 3.16
N LEU A 245 23.38 26.97 2.43
CA LEU A 245 23.83 28.13 1.67
C LEU A 245 23.24 28.18 0.25
N ALA A 246 22.56 27.13 -0.17
CA ALA A 246 22.00 27.04 -1.52
C ALA A 246 20.84 28.05 -1.71
N THR A 247 20.92 28.88 -2.72
CA THR A 247 19.87 29.84 -3.10
C THR A 247 18.63 29.13 -3.66
N ASP A 248 18.82 28.00 -4.37
CA ASP A 248 17.74 27.13 -4.83
C ASP A 248 18.02 25.67 -4.44
N THR A 249 17.29 25.18 -3.46
CA THR A 249 17.39 23.80 -2.99
C THR A 249 16.74 22.77 -3.92
N ASN A 250 15.94 23.23 -4.90
CA ASN A 250 15.26 22.35 -5.88
C ASN A 250 15.92 22.39 -7.28
N ILE A 251 17.07 23.03 -7.42
CA ILE A 251 17.81 23.12 -8.69
C ILE A 251 18.06 21.74 -9.28
N PHE A 252 17.94 21.61 -10.61
CA PHE A 252 18.26 20.37 -11.32
C PHE A 252 19.75 20.26 -11.64
N VAL A 253 20.23 19.02 -11.77
CA VAL A 253 21.65 18.75 -12.10
C VAL A 253 22.07 19.47 -13.39
N ALA A 254 21.18 19.51 -14.40
CA ALA A 254 21.45 20.21 -15.67
C ALA A 254 21.71 21.69 -15.48
N ASP A 255 21.04 22.33 -14.53
CA ASP A 255 21.15 23.78 -14.29
C ASP A 255 22.26 24.10 -13.29
N ALA A 256 22.49 23.20 -12.31
CA ALA A 256 23.56 23.33 -11.33
C ALA A 256 24.98 23.16 -11.94
N LEU A 257 25.10 22.37 -13.00
CA LEU A 257 26.38 22.11 -13.67
C LEU A 257 26.58 22.93 -14.94
N ARG A 258 25.67 23.85 -15.27
CA ARG A 258 25.90 24.87 -16.30
C ARG A 258 26.73 25.97 -15.67
N VAL A 259 28.04 25.85 -15.81
CA VAL A 259 29.00 26.93 -15.56
C VAL A 259 29.32 27.60 -16.88
#